data_588300e0f45ecf0994b82b90af6e8388
#
_entry.id   588300e0f45ecf0994b82b90af6e8388
#
_cell.length_a   1.000
_cell.length_b   1.000
_cell.length_c   1.000
_cell.angle_alpha   90.00
_cell.angle_beta   90.00
_cell.angle_gamma   90.00
#
_symmetry.space_group_name_H-M   'P 1'
#
loop_
_entity.id
_entity.type
_entity.pdbx_description
1 polymer ?
#
loop_
_entity_poly.entity_id
_entity_poly.type
_entity_poly.pdbx_seq_one_letter_code
_entity_poly.pdbx_strand_id
1 'polypeptide(L)'
;MELTNYPQLGEKVYREVLSNGLTVAVVPRPGFTKKLCYFVTDFGAIHTEFTLDGKKWSVPAGIAHYLEHKMFDLPGRDVSAEFAALGAIPNAFTGYDVTAYYFSCTENFRECLDLLLEFVSTPYFTEEMVQKEQGIIGQEIDMNRDNPDTQIFEMLMENMYDHHPIRVPILGRRETIANITPENLTACHKAFYRPDNMLLCVVGDVDPEEVKAIAEKRLGNPELPPVERIRRWEEALTCATAYEEKTMDVAMPMFHLGFKCESWEPGEEATRRELTAELAAEALFGESSPLYQHLYEQALIDTSFGGGFETIDGMTLFTASGDSNDPKAVTEAILARADQIVREGLDEADFLRMKRSALGRRIRSLDSFDATCYRICAYHFSGFDYFRFPAVYRDIQGADVCSFLKKTITRDNMSLAVILPKEEEAK
;
A
#
# COMPACT_ATOMS: atom_id res chain seq x y z
N MET A 1 -9.28 -15.92 22.37
CA MET A 1 -8.16 -15.36 21.54
C MET A 1 -6.93 -15.15 22.41
N GLU A 2 -5.73 -15.32 21.86
CA GLU A 2 -4.48 -15.09 22.58
C GLU A 2 -4.20 -13.58 22.72
N LEU A 3 -3.83 -13.14 23.93
CA LEU A 3 -3.50 -11.76 24.26
C LEU A 3 -2.00 -11.54 24.23
N THR A 4 -1.52 -10.65 23.37
CA THR A 4 -0.16 -10.12 23.40
C THR A 4 -0.15 -8.70 23.95
N ASN A 5 0.73 -8.42 24.93
CA ASN A 5 0.92 -7.10 25.51
C ASN A 5 2.20 -6.47 24.96
N TYR A 6 2.14 -5.19 24.62
CA TYR A 6 3.28 -4.36 24.17
C TYR A 6 3.48 -3.19 25.15
N PRO A 7 4.10 -3.41 26.32
CA PRO A 7 4.16 -2.42 27.39
C PRO A 7 4.85 -1.11 26.97
N GLN A 8 5.81 -1.18 26.04
CA GLN A 8 6.54 0.00 25.54
C GLN A 8 5.65 0.96 24.74
N LEU A 9 4.56 0.43 24.19
CA LEU A 9 3.57 1.19 23.39
C LEU A 9 2.28 1.45 24.15
N GLY A 10 2.07 0.76 25.29
CA GLY A 10 0.78 0.73 25.98
C GLY A 10 -0.29 -0.04 25.24
N GLU A 11 0.09 -0.85 24.23
CA GLU A 11 -0.81 -1.56 23.33
C GLU A 11 -1.09 -2.99 23.77
N LYS A 12 -2.28 -3.46 23.40
CA LYS A 12 -2.74 -4.84 23.59
C LYS A 12 -3.37 -5.32 22.29
N VAL A 13 -3.06 -6.56 21.90
CA VAL A 13 -3.67 -7.17 20.71
C VAL A 13 -4.12 -8.57 21.05
N TYR A 14 -5.37 -8.87 20.77
CA TYR A 14 -5.89 -10.22 20.74
C TYR A 14 -5.75 -10.77 19.32
N ARG A 15 -5.15 -11.95 19.17
CA ARG A 15 -4.96 -12.57 17.85
C ARG A 15 -5.28 -14.06 17.91
N GLU A 16 -5.86 -14.57 16.85
CA GLU A 16 -6.08 -16.00 16.67
C GLU A 16 -6.16 -16.35 15.18
N VAL A 17 -5.66 -17.52 14.82
CA VAL A 17 -5.91 -18.14 13.52
C VAL A 17 -7.04 -19.15 13.72
N LEU A 18 -8.17 -18.92 13.06
CA LEU A 18 -9.36 -19.77 13.15
C LEU A 18 -9.12 -21.11 12.44
N SER A 19 -10.02 -22.07 12.68
CA SER A 19 -9.94 -23.41 12.06
C SER A 19 -10.01 -23.41 10.54
N ASN A 20 -10.61 -22.36 9.93
CA ASN A 20 -10.68 -22.15 8.49
C ASN A 20 -9.45 -21.39 7.92
N GLY A 21 -8.47 -21.06 8.75
CA GLY A 21 -7.26 -20.35 8.37
C GLY A 21 -7.32 -18.81 8.49
N LEU A 22 -8.51 -18.23 8.74
CA LEU A 22 -8.63 -16.78 8.91
C LEU A 22 -7.86 -16.30 10.14
N THR A 23 -7.01 -15.30 9.95
CA THR A 23 -6.43 -14.57 11.07
C THR A 23 -7.37 -13.47 11.53
N VAL A 24 -7.69 -13.45 12.83
CA VAL A 24 -8.46 -12.39 13.48
C VAL A 24 -7.53 -11.62 14.42
N ALA A 25 -7.50 -10.30 14.32
CA ALA A 25 -6.76 -9.40 15.19
C ALA A 25 -7.69 -8.33 15.76
N VAL A 26 -7.69 -8.15 17.07
CA VAL A 26 -8.50 -7.14 17.77
C VAL A 26 -7.60 -6.29 18.64
N VAL A 27 -7.62 -4.97 18.42
CA VAL A 27 -6.94 -3.96 19.23
C VAL A 27 -7.98 -3.23 20.07
N PRO A 28 -8.10 -3.55 21.37
CA PRO A 28 -9.13 -2.97 22.21
C PRO A 28 -8.84 -1.48 22.45
N ARG A 29 -9.90 -0.66 22.36
CA ARG A 29 -9.89 0.76 22.70
C ARG A 29 -11.03 1.06 23.69
N PRO A 30 -10.87 0.67 24.97
CA PRO A 30 -11.93 0.82 25.97
C PRO A 30 -12.42 2.26 26.09
N GLY A 31 -13.74 2.46 26.12
CA GLY A 31 -14.37 3.77 26.26
C GLY A 31 -14.47 4.59 24.99
N PHE A 32 -13.93 4.13 23.85
CA PHE A 32 -14.13 4.79 22.58
C PHE A 32 -15.45 4.35 21.93
N THR A 33 -16.25 5.31 21.51
CA THR A 33 -17.51 5.03 20.81
C THR A 33 -17.27 4.52 19.38
N LYS A 34 -16.29 5.11 18.67
CA LYS A 34 -15.91 4.68 17.31
C LYS A 34 -15.36 3.25 17.34
N LYS A 35 -15.77 2.46 16.36
CA LYS A 35 -15.23 1.15 16.04
C LYS A 35 -14.87 1.12 14.56
N LEU A 36 -13.77 0.47 14.23
CA LEU A 36 -13.27 0.31 12.87
C LEU A 36 -12.97 -1.16 12.62
N CYS A 37 -13.39 -1.66 11.49
CA CYS A 37 -13.17 -3.04 11.08
C CYS A 37 -12.65 -3.09 9.65
N TYR A 38 -11.51 -3.75 9.44
CA TYR A 38 -10.93 -4.06 8.13
C TYR A 38 -11.02 -5.57 7.87
N PHE A 39 -11.46 -5.94 6.68
CA PHE A 39 -11.39 -7.29 6.16
C PHE A 39 -10.60 -7.28 4.87
N VAL A 40 -9.37 -7.82 4.89
CA VAL A 40 -8.36 -7.60 3.87
C VAL A 40 -7.95 -8.93 3.26
N THR A 41 -7.86 -8.97 1.94
CA THR A 41 -7.30 -10.10 1.19
C THR A 41 -5.92 -9.77 0.65
N ASP A 42 -5.00 -10.74 0.69
CA ASP A 42 -3.70 -10.71 0.01
C ASP A 42 -3.91 -10.93 -1.50
N PHE A 43 -4.54 -9.93 -2.13
CA PHE A 43 -4.86 -9.87 -3.55
C PHE A 43 -4.99 -8.42 -3.99
N GLY A 44 -4.19 -8.01 -4.97
CA GLY A 44 -4.19 -6.67 -5.54
C GLY A 44 -3.87 -6.68 -7.02
N ALA A 45 -3.60 -5.51 -7.58
CA ALA A 45 -3.46 -5.30 -9.03
C ALA A 45 -2.33 -6.13 -9.69
N ILE A 46 -1.29 -6.53 -8.94
CA ILE A 46 -0.18 -7.32 -9.46
C ILE A 46 -0.51 -8.82 -9.63
N HIS A 47 -1.60 -9.31 -9.04
CA HIS A 47 -1.95 -10.74 -9.03
C HIS A 47 -2.77 -11.14 -10.27
N THR A 48 -2.16 -11.01 -11.45
CA THR A 48 -2.82 -11.30 -12.72
C THR A 48 -2.59 -12.74 -13.22
N GLU A 49 -1.66 -13.48 -12.61
CA GLU A 49 -1.35 -14.87 -12.98
C GLU A 49 -1.34 -15.77 -11.74
N PHE A 50 -2.08 -16.87 -11.82
CA PHE A 50 -2.17 -17.86 -10.74
C PHE A 50 -2.64 -19.23 -11.25
N THR A 51 -2.50 -20.26 -10.42
CA THR A 51 -3.08 -21.58 -10.66
C THR A 51 -4.18 -21.81 -9.60
N LEU A 52 -5.37 -22.16 -10.04
CA LEU A 52 -6.49 -22.53 -9.18
C LEU A 52 -6.93 -23.96 -9.55
N ASP A 53 -6.89 -24.87 -8.60
CA ASP A 53 -7.25 -26.29 -8.79
C ASP A 53 -6.57 -26.93 -10.01
N GLY A 54 -5.26 -26.66 -10.16
CA GLY A 54 -4.44 -27.17 -11.27
C GLY A 54 -4.65 -26.45 -12.62
N LYS A 55 -5.67 -25.57 -12.75
CA LYS A 55 -5.88 -24.76 -13.96
C LYS A 55 -5.10 -23.44 -13.84
N LYS A 56 -4.26 -23.14 -14.83
CA LYS A 56 -3.60 -21.85 -14.96
C LYS A 56 -4.58 -20.77 -15.41
N TRP A 57 -4.50 -19.61 -14.78
CA TRP A 57 -5.25 -18.41 -15.09
C TRP A 57 -4.28 -17.27 -15.39
N SER A 58 -4.57 -16.53 -16.45
CA SER A 58 -4.02 -15.22 -16.75
C SER A 58 -5.22 -14.29 -16.94
N VAL A 59 -5.38 -13.32 -16.03
CA VAL A 59 -6.55 -12.45 -15.99
C VAL A 59 -6.18 -11.04 -16.42
N PRO A 60 -7.13 -10.26 -16.97
CA PRO A 60 -6.85 -8.89 -17.40
C PRO A 60 -6.41 -8.00 -16.24
N ALA A 61 -5.44 -7.10 -16.50
CA ALA A 61 -5.07 -6.07 -15.54
C ALA A 61 -6.26 -5.15 -15.22
N GLY A 62 -6.34 -4.70 -13.97
CA GLY A 62 -7.48 -3.96 -13.43
C GLY A 62 -8.52 -4.84 -12.75
N ILE A 63 -8.38 -6.18 -12.81
CA ILE A 63 -9.39 -7.11 -12.29
C ILE A 63 -9.56 -7.02 -10.77
N ALA A 64 -8.51 -6.72 -10.01
CA ALA A 64 -8.60 -6.61 -8.56
C ALA A 64 -9.49 -5.42 -8.15
N HIS A 65 -9.28 -4.25 -8.75
CA HIS A 65 -10.11 -3.07 -8.57
C HIS A 65 -11.55 -3.28 -9.08
N TYR A 66 -11.67 -3.95 -10.22
CA TYR A 66 -12.97 -4.31 -10.77
C TYR A 66 -13.77 -5.23 -9.82
N LEU A 67 -13.10 -6.20 -9.24
CA LEU A 67 -13.70 -7.11 -8.26
C LEU A 67 -14.10 -6.35 -6.98
N GLU A 68 -13.30 -5.41 -6.53
CA GLU A 68 -13.63 -4.53 -5.39
C GLU A 68 -14.99 -3.87 -5.58
N HIS A 69 -15.21 -3.19 -6.72
CA HIS A 69 -16.50 -2.57 -7.04
C HIS A 69 -17.64 -3.58 -7.03
N LYS A 70 -17.42 -4.75 -7.65
CA LYS A 70 -18.48 -5.75 -7.80
C LYS A 70 -18.86 -6.48 -6.53
N MET A 71 -18.03 -6.47 -5.50
CA MET A 71 -18.38 -7.09 -4.22
C MET A 71 -19.51 -6.35 -3.50
N PHE A 72 -19.73 -5.05 -3.73
CA PHE A 72 -20.85 -4.33 -3.13
C PHE A 72 -22.22 -4.65 -3.75
N ASP A 73 -22.24 -5.38 -4.86
CA ASP A 73 -23.46 -5.77 -5.57
C ASP A 73 -23.93 -7.16 -5.16
N LEU A 74 -24.92 -7.24 -4.28
CA LEU A 74 -25.63 -8.48 -3.97
C LEU A 74 -26.97 -8.56 -4.72
N PRO A 75 -27.51 -9.78 -4.96
CA PRO A 75 -28.79 -9.93 -5.66
C PRO A 75 -29.93 -9.14 -5.01
N GLY A 76 -30.40 -8.08 -5.66
CA GLY A 76 -31.53 -7.27 -5.20
C GLY A 76 -31.28 -6.45 -3.93
N ARG A 77 -30.02 -6.29 -3.51
CA ARG A 77 -29.63 -5.56 -2.29
C ARG A 77 -28.58 -4.51 -2.63
N ASP A 78 -28.66 -3.37 -1.95
CA ASP A 78 -27.65 -2.31 -1.93
C ASP A 78 -26.91 -2.35 -0.59
N VAL A 79 -25.72 -2.91 -0.58
CA VAL A 79 -24.90 -3.09 0.63
C VAL A 79 -24.56 -1.73 1.26
N SER A 80 -24.31 -0.70 0.47
CA SER A 80 -24.00 0.63 0.99
C SER A 80 -25.20 1.26 1.70
N ALA A 81 -26.41 1.09 1.16
CA ALA A 81 -27.63 1.54 1.80
C ALA A 81 -27.94 0.75 3.10
N GLU A 82 -27.60 -0.52 3.15
CA GLU A 82 -27.74 -1.34 4.37
C GLU A 82 -26.78 -0.85 5.48
N PHE A 83 -25.53 -0.58 5.18
CA PHE A 83 -24.60 0.03 6.14
C PHE A 83 -25.08 1.41 6.62
N ALA A 84 -25.57 2.24 5.70
CA ALA A 84 -26.12 3.56 6.05
C ALA A 84 -27.32 3.42 7.01
N ALA A 85 -28.19 2.43 6.80
CA ALA A 85 -29.32 2.13 7.70
C ALA A 85 -28.86 1.69 9.10
N LEU A 86 -27.69 1.07 9.21
CA LEU A 86 -27.06 0.70 10.49
C LEU A 86 -26.28 1.86 11.13
N GLY A 87 -26.20 3.03 10.47
CA GLY A 87 -25.42 4.17 10.94
C GLY A 87 -23.90 4.02 10.75
N ALA A 88 -23.47 3.17 9.82
CA ALA A 88 -22.08 2.90 9.51
C ALA A 88 -21.68 3.46 8.15
N ILE A 89 -20.38 3.69 7.99
CA ILE A 89 -19.76 4.18 6.75
C ILE A 89 -18.87 3.09 6.21
N PRO A 90 -19.29 2.37 5.13
CA PRO A 90 -18.46 1.40 4.45
C PRO A 90 -17.51 2.08 3.49
N ASN A 91 -16.39 1.45 3.20
CA ASN A 91 -15.49 1.82 2.12
C ASN A 91 -14.64 0.62 1.72
N ALA A 92 -13.90 0.75 0.61
CA ALA A 92 -12.93 -0.22 0.15
C ALA A 92 -11.77 0.47 -0.55
N PHE A 93 -10.69 -0.23 -0.76
CA PHE A 93 -9.62 0.18 -1.66
C PHE A 93 -8.88 -1.04 -2.20
N THR A 94 -8.35 -0.87 -3.41
CA THR A 94 -7.44 -1.82 -4.04
C THR A 94 -6.06 -1.20 -4.14
N GLY A 95 -5.07 -1.89 -3.57
CA GLY A 95 -3.64 -1.59 -3.75
C GLY A 95 -3.01 -2.47 -4.84
N TYR A 96 -1.70 -2.42 -4.93
CA TYR A 96 -0.95 -3.30 -5.82
C TYR A 96 -0.94 -4.74 -5.32
N ASP A 97 -0.87 -4.96 -4.01
CA ASP A 97 -0.73 -6.27 -3.36
C ASP A 97 -1.95 -6.71 -2.54
N VAL A 98 -2.78 -5.76 -2.09
CA VAL A 98 -3.94 -6.07 -1.22
C VAL A 98 -5.21 -5.39 -1.71
N THR A 99 -6.36 -5.98 -1.34
CA THR A 99 -7.67 -5.32 -1.41
C THR A 99 -8.31 -5.37 -0.03
N ALA A 100 -8.81 -4.23 0.42
CA ALA A 100 -9.42 -4.07 1.74
C ALA A 100 -10.85 -3.59 1.65
N TYR A 101 -11.72 -4.19 2.45
CA TYR A 101 -13.10 -3.76 2.70
C TYR A 101 -13.22 -3.39 4.16
N TYR A 102 -13.81 -2.25 4.47
CA TYR A 102 -13.86 -1.80 5.84
C TYR A 102 -15.09 -0.94 6.12
N PHE A 103 -15.44 -0.83 7.38
CA PHE A 103 -16.44 0.11 7.83
C PHE A 103 -16.03 0.77 9.14
N SER A 104 -16.54 1.98 9.37
CA SER A 104 -16.52 2.62 10.68
C SER A 104 -17.96 2.78 11.20
N CYS A 105 -18.17 2.55 12.48
CA CYS A 105 -19.46 2.74 13.13
C CYS A 105 -19.30 3.20 14.58
N THR A 106 -20.39 3.67 15.17
CA THR A 106 -20.49 3.95 16.60
C THR A 106 -21.45 2.98 17.32
N GLU A 107 -22.43 2.49 16.59
CA GLU A 107 -23.47 1.55 17.04
C GLU A 107 -23.59 0.37 16.05
N ASN A 108 -24.39 -0.65 16.38
CA ASN A 108 -24.72 -1.79 15.51
C ASN A 108 -23.48 -2.51 14.94
N PHE A 109 -22.39 -2.56 15.71
CA PHE A 109 -21.11 -3.15 15.26
C PHE A 109 -21.28 -4.61 14.84
N ARG A 110 -22.09 -5.41 15.54
CA ARG A 110 -22.31 -6.84 15.25
C ARG A 110 -22.94 -7.03 13.88
N GLU A 111 -23.99 -6.26 13.61
CA GLU A 111 -24.73 -6.28 12.35
C GLU A 111 -23.85 -5.81 11.19
N CYS A 112 -23.05 -4.76 11.42
CA CYS A 112 -22.09 -4.26 10.44
C CYS A 112 -20.98 -5.28 10.14
N LEU A 113 -20.46 -5.96 11.17
CA LEU A 113 -19.45 -7.01 11.00
C LEU A 113 -20.02 -8.20 10.24
N ASP A 114 -21.21 -8.66 10.59
CA ASP A 114 -21.88 -9.77 9.90
C ASP A 114 -22.13 -9.43 8.42
N LEU A 115 -22.59 -8.20 8.12
CA LEU A 115 -22.81 -7.70 6.77
C LEU A 115 -21.48 -7.60 5.98
N LEU A 116 -20.38 -7.08 6.59
CA LEU A 116 -19.07 -7.03 5.96
C LEU A 116 -18.61 -8.44 5.54
N LEU A 117 -18.65 -9.37 6.45
CA LEU A 117 -18.25 -10.76 6.20
C LEU A 117 -19.15 -11.44 5.16
N GLU A 118 -20.46 -11.13 5.16
CA GLU A 118 -21.40 -11.67 4.18
C GLU A 118 -21.04 -11.21 2.76
N PHE A 119 -21.01 -9.89 2.51
CA PHE A 119 -20.89 -9.43 1.14
C PHE A 119 -19.50 -9.73 0.54
N VAL A 120 -18.42 -9.66 1.34
CA VAL A 120 -17.06 -9.96 0.86
C VAL A 120 -16.89 -11.46 0.56
N SER A 121 -17.64 -12.34 1.22
CA SER A 121 -17.57 -13.79 0.98
C SER A 121 -18.61 -14.34 -0.02
N THR A 122 -19.50 -13.47 -0.55
CA THR A 122 -20.59 -13.89 -1.44
C THR A 122 -20.38 -13.38 -2.86
N PRO A 123 -19.74 -14.16 -3.76
CA PRO A 123 -19.55 -13.74 -5.13
C PRO A 123 -20.86 -13.76 -5.92
N TYR A 124 -21.18 -12.65 -6.59
CA TYR A 124 -22.30 -12.56 -7.50
C TYR A 124 -21.97 -11.70 -8.70
N PHE A 125 -21.69 -12.33 -9.84
CA PHE A 125 -21.24 -11.63 -11.05
C PHE A 125 -22.06 -12.10 -12.26
N THR A 126 -22.77 -11.17 -12.91
CA THR A 126 -23.50 -11.41 -14.15
C THR A 126 -22.89 -10.62 -15.30
N GLU A 127 -23.12 -11.06 -16.54
CA GLU A 127 -22.67 -10.33 -17.73
C GLU A 127 -23.20 -8.88 -17.75
N GLU A 128 -24.46 -8.67 -17.39
CA GLU A 128 -25.07 -7.33 -17.33
C GLU A 128 -24.35 -6.40 -16.33
N MET A 129 -24.05 -6.92 -15.12
CA MET A 129 -23.34 -6.18 -14.09
C MET A 129 -21.92 -5.83 -14.55
N VAL A 130 -21.22 -6.78 -15.17
CA VAL A 130 -19.87 -6.55 -15.70
C VAL A 130 -19.90 -5.49 -16.79
N GLN A 131 -20.80 -5.56 -17.77
CA GLN A 131 -20.90 -4.56 -18.84
C GLN A 131 -21.21 -3.15 -18.31
N LYS A 132 -22.09 -3.03 -17.32
CA LYS A 132 -22.41 -1.74 -16.70
C LYS A 132 -21.18 -1.14 -16.01
N GLU A 133 -20.42 -1.95 -15.27
CA GLU A 133 -19.26 -1.49 -14.50
C GLU A 133 -18.10 -1.05 -15.41
N GLN A 134 -17.92 -1.68 -16.57
CA GLN A 134 -16.92 -1.24 -17.55
C GLN A 134 -17.04 0.24 -17.90
N GLY A 135 -18.27 0.75 -17.98
CA GLY A 135 -18.52 2.17 -18.23
C GLY A 135 -18.08 3.07 -17.07
N ILE A 136 -18.35 2.64 -15.83
CA ILE A 136 -18.03 3.39 -14.61
C ILE A 136 -16.52 3.44 -14.40
N ILE A 137 -15.87 2.28 -14.37
CA ILE A 137 -14.40 2.19 -14.20
C ILE A 137 -13.67 2.86 -15.38
N GLY A 138 -14.23 2.77 -16.59
CA GLY A 138 -13.70 3.48 -17.74
C GLY A 138 -13.67 5.00 -17.55
N GLN A 139 -14.66 5.61 -16.91
CA GLN A 139 -14.64 7.04 -16.56
C GLN A 139 -13.61 7.34 -15.47
N GLU A 140 -13.45 6.46 -14.50
CA GLU A 140 -12.44 6.61 -13.47
C GLU A 140 -11.00 6.52 -14.03
N ILE A 141 -10.76 5.60 -14.99
CA ILE A 141 -9.49 5.55 -15.74
C ILE A 141 -9.21 6.87 -16.45
N ASP A 142 -10.22 7.47 -17.11
CA ASP A 142 -10.03 8.75 -17.79
C ASP A 142 -9.73 9.88 -16.78
N MET A 143 -10.40 9.91 -15.62
CA MET A 143 -10.09 10.88 -14.56
C MET A 143 -8.65 10.73 -14.04
N ASN A 144 -8.18 9.50 -13.82
CA ASN A 144 -6.81 9.25 -13.39
C ASN A 144 -5.77 9.60 -14.47
N ARG A 145 -6.15 9.46 -15.75
CA ARG A 145 -5.31 9.88 -16.88
C ARG A 145 -5.09 11.38 -16.93
N ASP A 146 -6.04 12.17 -16.43
CA ASP A 146 -5.94 13.63 -16.37
C ASP A 146 -5.29 14.11 -15.05
N ASN A 147 -5.01 13.23 -14.11
CA ASN A 147 -4.37 13.55 -12.83
C ASN A 147 -2.85 13.50 -12.95
N PRO A 148 -2.12 14.63 -12.78
CA PRO A 148 -0.65 14.66 -12.91
C PRO A 148 0.07 13.76 -11.88
N ASP A 149 -0.40 13.71 -10.62
CA ASP A 149 0.23 12.89 -9.57
C ASP A 149 0.16 11.40 -9.91
N THR A 150 -0.99 10.94 -10.43
CA THR A 150 -1.14 9.57 -10.90
C THR A 150 -0.24 9.29 -12.10
N GLN A 151 -0.23 10.21 -13.07
CA GLN A 151 0.53 10.03 -14.31
C GLN A 151 2.04 10.02 -14.09
N ILE A 152 2.56 10.83 -13.19
CA ILE A 152 4.01 10.85 -12.91
C ILE A 152 4.46 9.59 -12.17
N PHE A 153 3.61 9.04 -11.29
CA PHE A 153 3.89 7.77 -10.61
C PHE A 153 3.86 6.59 -11.60
N GLU A 154 2.80 6.50 -12.44
CA GLU A 154 2.70 5.45 -13.46
C GLU A 154 3.89 5.48 -14.43
N MET A 155 4.28 6.67 -14.90
CA MET A 155 5.43 6.87 -15.76
C MET A 155 6.73 6.41 -15.07
N LEU A 156 6.90 6.73 -13.79
CA LEU A 156 8.06 6.25 -13.02
C LEU A 156 8.09 4.72 -12.94
N MET A 157 6.95 4.07 -12.67
CA MET A 157 6.86 2.61 -12.60
C MET A 157 7.15 1.95 -13.96
N GLU A 158 6.64 2.50 -15.04
CA GLU A 158 6.94 2.03 -16.41
C GLU A 158 8.43 2.16 -16.75
N ASN A 159 9.07 3.25 -16.31
CA ASN A 159 10.50 3.49 -16.54
C ASN A 159 11.42 2.59 -15.71
N MET A 160 10.99 2.25 -14.50
CA MET A 160 11.81 1.47 -13.56
C MET A 160 11.74 -0.02 -13.82
N TYR A 161 10.58 -0.57 -14.22
CA TYR A 161 10.34 -2.01 -14.28
C TYR A 161 10.05 -2.51 -15.70
N ASP A 162 10.68 -3.62 -16.10
CA ASP A 162 10.46 -4.25 -17.40
C ASP A 162 9.36 -5.33 -17.37
N HIS A 163 9.34 -6.12 -16.30
CA HIS A 163 8.51 -7.32 -16.21
C HIS A 163 7.55 -7.29 -15.02
N HIS A 164 7.85 -6.53 -13.97
CA HIS A 164 7.00 -6.47 -12.77
C HIS A 164 5.64 -5.84 -13.09
N PRO A 165 4.51 -6.46 -12.69
CA PRO A 165 3.17 -5.94 -13.03
C PRO A 165 2.84 -4.58 -12.39
N ILE A 166 3.64 -4.06 -11.46
CA ILE A 166 3.48 -2.70 -10.91
C ILE A 166 3.52 -1.60 -11.99
N ARG A 167 4.14 -1.89 -13.13
CA ARG A 167 4.16 -1.00 -14.31
C ARG A 167 2.79 -0.79 -14.96
N VAL A 168 1.79 -1.54 -14.53
CA VAL A 168 0.41 -1.41 -15.02
C VAL A 168 -0.44 -0.74 -13.94
N PRO A 169 -1.23 0.28 -14.31
CA PRO A 169 -2.11 0.95 -13.37
C PRO A 169 -3.02 0.00 -12.59
N ILE A 170 -3.33 0.33 -11.32
CA ILE A 170 -4.22 -0.47 -10.48
C ILE A 170 -5.59 -0.67 -11.13
N LEU A 171 -6.13 0.37 -11.76
CA LEU A 171 -7.40 0.30 -12.48
C LEU A 171 -7.32 -0.48 -13.80
N GLY A 172 -6.11 -0.85 -14.23
CA GLY A 172 -5.88 -1.34 -15.58
C GLY A 172 -6.01 -0.23 -16.62
N ARG A 173 -6.29 -0.64 -17.85
CA ARG A 173 -6.54 0.26 -19.00
C ARG A 173 -7.89 -0.08 -19.62
N ARG A 174 -8.49 0.83 -20.39
CA ARG A 174 -9.78 0.57 -21.04
C ARG A 174 -9.77 -0.72 -21.85
N GLU A 175 -8.65 -1.00 -22.54
CA GLU A 175 -8.45 -2.19 -23.35
C GLU A 175 -8.37 -3.47 -22.50
N THR A 176 -7.80 -3.41 -21.31
CA THR A 176 -7.68 -4.57 -20.42
C THR A 176 -9.00 -4.85 -19.73
N ILE A 177 -9.67 -3.84 -19.15
CA ILE A 177 -10.94 -4.03 -18.44
C ILE A 177 -12.07 -4.50 -19.37
N ALA A 178 -12.02 -4.17 -20.66
CA ALA A 178 -12.98 -4.65 -21.66
C ALA A 178 -12.98 -6.18 -21.83
N ASN A 179 -11.92 -6.86 -21.40
CA ASN A 179 -11.78 -8.32 -21.47
C ASN A 179 -12.12 -9.02 -20.14
N ILE A 180 -12.52 -8.28 -19.11
CA ILE A 180 -12.95 -8.87 -17.83
C ILE A 180 -14.31 -9.53 -18.00
N THR A 181 -14.43 -10.76 -17.52
CA THR A 181 -15.64 -11.57 -17.58
C THR A 181 -16.09 -12.05 -16.21
N PRO A 182 -17.36 -12.44 -16.01
CA PRO A 182 -17.82 -13.07 -14.76
C PRO A 182 -17.00 -14.30 -14.37
N GLU A 183 -16.49 -15.06 -15.35
CA GLU A 183 -15.63 -16.22 -15.08
C GLU A 183 -14.30 -15.79 -14.47
N ASN A 184 -13.66 -14.74 -15.01
CA ASN A 184 -12.42 -14.19 -14.44
C ASN A 184 -12.63 -13.70 -12.99
N LEU A 185 -13.69 -12.93 -12.74
CA LEU A 185 -14.02 -12.44 -11.39
C LEU A 185 -14.27 -13.58 -10.42
N THR A 186 -15.03 -14.60 -10.85
CA THR A 186 -15.31 -15.79 -10.03
C THR A 186 -14.03 -16.58 -9.72
N ALA A 187 -13.11 -16.71 -10.69
CA ALA A 187 -11.84 -17.38 -10.48
C ALA A 187 -10.96 -16.62 -9.47
N CYS A 188 -10.85 -15.29 -9.61
CA CYS A 188 -10.11 -14.46 -8.67
C CYS A 188 -10.71 -14.52 -7.26
N HIS A 189 -12.05 -14.41 -7.14
CA HIS A 189 -12.71 -14.52 -5.84
C HIS A 189 -12.42 -15.87 -5.18
N LYS A 190 -12.58 -16.99 -5.89
CA LYS A 190 -12.28 -18.33 -5.37
C LYS A 190 -10.81 -18.53 -5.00
N ALA A 191 -9.90 -17.89 -5.74
CA ALA A 191 -8.47 -18.02 -5.48
C ALA A 191 -7.99 -17.19 -4.28
N PHE A 192 -8.55 -16.01 -4.06
CA PHE A 192 -7.97 -15.03 -3.16
C PHE A 192 -8.89 -14.59 -2.00
N TYR A 193 -10.22 -14.63 -2.16
CA TYR A 193 -11.19 -14.26 -1.11
C TYR A 193 -11.54 -15.48 -0.26
N ARG A 194 -10.53 -16.06 0.34
CA ARG A 194 -10.60 -17.29 1.13
C ARG A 194 -10.03 -17.03 2.52
N PRO A 195 -10.59 -17.63 3.57
CA PRO A 195 -10.20 -17.32 4.95
C PRO A 195 -8.71 -17.40 5.21
N ASP A 196 -8.02 -18.42 4.68
CA ASP A 196 -6.58 -18.64 4.88
C ASP A 196 -5.67 -17.65 4.09
N ASN A 197 -6.26 -16.77 3.30
CA ASN A 197 -5.61 -15.69 2.56
C ASN A 197 -6.08 -14.29 3.02
N MET A 198 -6.84 -14.23 4.12
CA MET A 198 -7.45 -12.99 4.58
C MET A 198 -7.14 -12.69 6.05
N LEU A 199 -7.24 -11.42 6.41
CA LEU A 199 -7.14 -10.92 7.78
C LEU A 199 -8.37 -10.11 8.13
N LEU A 200 -8.96 -10.38 9.29
CA LEU A 200 -9.96 -9.55 9.94
C LEU A 200 -9.29 -8.75 11.06
N CYS A 201 -9.24 -7.42 10.92
CA CYS A 201 -8.65 -6.53 11.92
C CYS A 201 -9.69 -5.56 12.47
N VAL A 202 -9.83 -5.52 13.79
CA VAL A 202 -10.80 -4.65 14.47
C VAL A 202 -10.07 -3.76 15.48
N VAL A 203 -10.36 -2.47 15.46
CA VAL A 203 -9.89 -1.49 16.47
C VAL A 203 -11.11 -0.82 17.09
N GLY A 204 -11.30 -0.95 18.40
CA GLY A 204 -12.44 -0.36 19.09
C GLY A 204 -12.75 -0.99 20.46
N ASP A 205 -13.78 -0.47 21.10
CA ASP A 205 -14.33 -1.05 22.32
C ASP A 205 -15.30 -2.20 21.96
N VAL A 206 -14.72 -3.37 21.74
CA VAL A 206 -15.43 -4.60 21.33
C VAL A 206 -14.88 -5.79 22.12
N ASP A 207 -15.72 -6.82 22.27
CA ASP A 207 -15.30 -8.10 22.86
C ASP A 207 -14.59 -8.96 21.78
N PRO A 208 -13.31 -9.31 21.95
CA PRO A 208 -12.56 -10.13 20.99
C PRO A 208 -13.19 -11.51 20.75
N GLU A 209 -13.77 -12.15 21.76
CA GLU A 209 -14.42 -13.44 21.61
C GLU A 209 -15.72 -13.34 20.82
N GLU A 210 -16.41 -12.21 20.91
CA GLU A 210 -17.58 -11.94 20.09
C GLU A 210 -17.22 -11.74 18.60
N VAL A 211 -16.18 -10.98 18.31
CA VAL A 211 -15.66 -10.81 16.93
C VAL A 211 -15.33 -12.17 16.32
N LYS A 212 -14.60 -13.01 17.08
CA LYS A 212 -14.28 -14.38 16.69
C LYS A 212 -15.53 -15.20 16.38
N ALA A 213 -16.50 -15.22 17.30
CA ALA A 213 -17.71 -16.02 17.16
C ALA A 213 -18.56 -15.62 15.94
N ILE A 214 -18.64 -14.33 15.61
CA ILE A 214 -19.33 -13.83 14.41
C ILE A 214 -18.59 -14.30 13.16
N ALA A 215 -17.25 -14.19 13.12
CA ALA A 215 -16.43 -14.63 11.99
C ALA A 215 -16.55 -16.15 11.75
N GLU A 216 -16.43 -16.96 12.79
CA GLU A 216 -16.58 -18.42 12.71
C GLU A 216 -17.97 -18.82 12.21
N LYS A 217 -19.02 -18.17 12.72
CA LYS A 217 -20.41 -18.45 12.33
C LYS A 217 -20.68 -18.09 10.86
N ARG A 218 -20.18 -16.92 10.42
CA ARG A 218 -20.47 -16.41 9.06
C ARG A 218 -19.66 -17.14 7.99
N LEU A 219 -18.38 -17.35 8.21
CA LEU A 219 -17.46 -17.90 7.21
C LEU A 219 -17.41 -19.43 7.22
N GLY A 220 -17.72 -20.07 8.35
CA GLY A 220 -17.68 -21.53 8.49
C GLY A 220 -16.30 -22.11 8.16
N ASN A 221 -16.30 -23.36 7.67
CA ASN A 221 -15.10 -24.06 7.20
C ASN A 221 -15.31 -24.49 5.74
N PRO A 222 -15.14 -23.59 4.76
CA PRO A 222 -15.30 -23.91 3.36
C PRO A 222 -14.20 -24.87 2.88
N GLU A 223 -14.50 -25.68 1.88
CA GLU A 223 -13.48 -26.42 1.16
C GLU A 223 -12.65 -25.45 0.31
N LEU A 224 -11.33 -25.42 0.54
CA LEU A 224 -10.42 -24.50 -0.11
C LEU A 224 -9.61 -25.24 -1.20
N PRO A 225 -9.84 -24.92 -2.48
CA PRO A 225 -9.05 -25.50 -3.57
C PRO A 225 -7.58 -25.05 -3.48
N PRO A 226 -6.63 -25.85 -3.96
CA PRO A 226 -5.23 -25.46 -4.00
C PRO A 226 -5.03 -24.25 -4.92
N VAL A 227 -4.24 -23.27 -4.46
CA VAL A 227 -3.87 -22.06 -5.19
C VAL A 227 -2.37 -21.90 -5.18
N GLU A 228 -1.78 -21.64 -6.34
CA GLU A 228 -0.38 -21.27 -6.48
C GLU A 228 -0.31 -19.87 -7.12
N ARG A 229 0.46 -18.97 -6.52
CA ARG A 229 0.65 -17.59 -6.97
C ARG A 229 2.06 -17.37 -7.48
N ILE A 230 2.22 -16.55 -8.51
CA ILE A 230 3.51 -15.99 -8.89
C ILE A 230 3.79 -14.82 -7.95
N ARG A 231 4.89 -14.91 -7.20
CA ARG A 231 5.30 -13.88 -6.22
C ARG A 231 6.66 -13.25 -6.56
N ARG A 232 7.28 -13.67 -7.66
CA ARG A 232 8.60 -13.19 -8.06
C ARG A 232 8.65 -12.94 -9.55
N TRP A 233 9.18 -11.80 -9.87
CA TRP A 233 9.51 -11.41 -11.24
C TRP A 233 11.01 -11.21 -11.33
N GLU A 234 11.62 -11.75 -12.39
CA GLU A 234 13.03 -11.51 -12.66
C GLU A 234 13.17 -10.07 -13.17
N GLU A 235 13.73 -9.21 -12.33
CA GLU A 235 13.96 -7.79 -12.61
C GLU A 235 15.45 -7.44 -12.41
N ALA A 236 16.02 -6.75 -13.39
CA ALA A 236 17.33 -6.12 -13.20
C ALA A 236 17.22 -4.96 -12.19
N LEU A 237 18.31 -4.67 -11.46
CA LEU A 237 18.35 -3.49 -10.61
C LEU A 237 18.45 -2.18 -11.43
N THR A 238 18.95 -2.26 -12.66
CA THR A 238 18.98 -1.13 -13.58
C THR A 238 17.57 -0.76 -14.03
N CYS A 239 17.31 0.54 -14.20
CA CYS A 239 16.06 1.02 -14.77
C CYS A 239 16.08 0.90 -16.29
N ALA A 240 14.92 0.58 -16.90
CA ALA A 240 14.77 0.51 -18.35
C ALA A 240 14.92 1.90 -19.00
N THR A 241 14.42 2.94 -18.36
CA THR A 241 14.50 4.34 -18.81
C THR A 241 14.98 5.22 -17.66
N ALA A 242 16.09 5.92 -17.87
CA ALA A 242 16.69 6.78 -16.83
C ALA A 242 15.98 8.14 -16.70
N TYR A 243 15.33 8.62 -17.78
CA TYR A 243 14.64 9.91 -17.80
C TYR A 243 13.49 9.89 -18.81
N GLU A 244 12.35 10.40 -18.37
CA GLU A 244 11.19 10.63 -19.24
C GLU A 244 10.47 11.91 -18.83
N GLU A 245 9.94 12.66 -19.79
CA GLU A 245 9.12 13.85 -19.56
C GLU A 245 7.82 13.82 -20.36
N LYS A 246 6.77 14.39 -19.78
CA LYS A 246 5.45 14.53 -20.37
C LYS A 246 4.88 15.91 -20.08
N THR A 247 4.16 16.48 -21.02
CA THR A 247 3.49 17.78 -20.83
C THR A 247 2.05 17.58 -20.38
N MET A 248 1.65 18.23 -19.27
CA MET A 248 0.28 18.23 -18.74
C MET A 248 -0.14 19.64 -18.30
N ASP A 249 -1.38 19.77 -17.83
CA ASP A 249 -1.93 21.02 -17.31
C ASP A 249 -1.55 21.22 -15.85
N VAL A 250 -0.32 21.69 -15.63
CA VAL A 250 0.25 21.97 -14.32
C VAL A 250 0.84 23.37 -14.29
N ALA A 251 0.91 23.98 -13.10
CA ALA A 251 1.40 25.36 -12.95
C ALA A 251 2.93 25.45 -13.00
N MET A 252 3.63 24.41 -12.58
CA MET A 252 5.11 24.32 -12.61
C MET A 252 5.53 22.86 -12.80
N PRO A 253 6.79 22.60 -13.17
CA PRO A 253 7.26 21.24 -13.37
C PRO A 253 7.19 20.43 -12.09
N MET A 254 6.62 19.23 -12.20
CA MET A 254 6.60 18.21 -11.15
C MET A 254 7.63 17.14 -11.46
N PHE A 255 8.24 16.55 -10.44
CA PHE A 255 9.16 15.43 -10.63
C PHE A 255 8.90 14.30 -9.66
N HIS A 256 9.21 13.09 -10.11
CA HIS A 256 9.29 11.90 -9.29
C HIS A 256 10.57 11.14 -9.64
N LEU A 257 11.49 11.11 -8.68
CA LEU A 257 12.75 10.41 -8.76
C LEU A 257 12.63 9.09 -8.01
N GLY A 258 12.95 7.98 -8.67
CA GLY A 258 12.94 6.65 -8.06
C GLY A 258 14.30 5.98 -8.14
N PHE A 259 14.65 5.21 -7.10
CA PHE A 259 15.78 4.31 -7.06
C PHE A 259 15.27 2.91 -6.80
N LYS A 260 15.49 1.99 -7.76
CA LYS A 260 15.15 0.58 -7.62
C LYS A 260 16.04 -0.07 -6.57
N CYS A 261 15.44 -0.75 -5.60
CA CYS A 261 16.15 -1.45 -4.55
C CYS A 261 16.13 -2.97 -4.77
N GLU A 262 17.02 -3.69 -4.09
CA GLU A 262 16.97 -5.17 -4.08
C GLU A 262 15.67 -5.65 -3.45
N SER A 263 15.02 -6.62 -4.08
CA SER A 263 13.85 -7.32 -3.53
C SER A 263 14.21 -8.08 -2.25
N TRP A 264 13.27 -8.19 -1.32
CA TRP A 264 13.48 -8.87 -0.04
C TRP A 264 12.42 -9.93 0.22
N GLU A 265 12.83 -10.97 0.94
CA GLU A 265 11.88 -11.91 1.50
C GLU A 265 11.12 -11.26 2.66
N PRO A 266 9.82 -11.54 2.78
CA PRO A 266 9.02 -11.10 3.92
C PRO A 266 9.62 -11.52 5.27
N GLY A 267 9.40 -10.72 6.32
CA GLY A 267 9.82 -11.03 7.69
C GLY A 267 10.52 -9.86 8.39
N GLU A 268 11.16 -10.17 9.54
CA GLU A 268 11.78 -9.15 10.40
C GLU A 268 12.92 -8.39 9.70
N GLU A 269 13.70 -9.05 8.84
CA GLU A 269 14.79 -8.41 8.11
C GLU A 269 14.24 -7.41 7.06
N ALA A 270 13.16 -7.73 6.36
CA ALA A 270 12.48 -6.81 5.46
C ALA A 270 12.03 -5.55 6.21
N THR A 271 11.39 -5.73 7.37
CA THR A 271 10.99 -4.61 8.23
C THR A 271 12.19 -3.80 8.73
N ARG A 272 13.30 -4.44 9.12
CA ARG A 272 14.52 -3.74 9.52
C ARG A 272 15.05 -2.84 8.37
N ARG A 273 15.04 -3.35 7.16
CA ARG A 273 15.48 -2.57 5.98
C ARG A 273 14.53 -1.44 5.64
N GLU A 274 13.21 -1.65 5.73
CA GLU A 274 12.20 -0.61 5.59
C GLU A 274 12.44 0.53 6.59
N LEU A 275 12.60 0.21 7.88
CA LEU A 275 12.85 1.20 8.93
C LEU A 275 14.21 1.90 8.77
N THR A 276 15.21 1.20 8.23
CA THR A 276 16.50 1.81 7.88
C THR A 276 16.36 2.79 6.71
N ALA A 277 15.57 2.41 5.69
CA ALA A 277 15.26 3.26 4.55
C ALA A 277 14.44 4.49 4.95
N GLU A 278 13.48 4.36 5.89
CA GLU A 278 12.76 5.50 6.46
C GLU A 278 13.72 6.51 7.12
N LEU A 279 14.72 6.02 7.87
CA LEU A 279 15.74 6.89 8.45
C LEU A 279 16.66 7.51 7.38
N ALA A 280 16.94 6.78 6.29
CA ALA A 280 17.68 7.31 5.15
C ALA A 280 16.90 8.43 4.44
N ALA A 281 15.59 8.26 4.27
CA ALA A 281 14.70 9.29 3.72
C ALA A 281 14.69 10.54 4.62
N GLU A 282 14.58 10.36 5.94
CA GLU A 282 14.65 11.50 6.89
C GLU A 282 15.99 12.22 6.82
N ALA A 283 17.11 11.48 6.67
CA ALA A 283 18.45 12.07 6.58
C ALA A 283 18.68 12.88 5.30
N LEU A 284 18.02 12.49 4.21
CA LEU A 284 18.12 13.17 2.93
C LEU A 284 17.05 14.25 2.75
N PHE A 285 15.78 13.87 2.94
CA PHE A 285 14.61 14.64 2.50
C PHE A 285 13.84 15.31 3.65
N GLY A 286 14.17 14.99 4.92
CA GLY A 286 13.52 15.60 6.07
C GLY A 286 13.74 17.13 6.08
N GLU A 287 12.72 17.90 6.45
CA GLU A 287 12.76 19.39 6.48
C GLU A 287 13.96 19.96 7.24
N SER A 288 14.45 19.22 8.24
CA SER A 288 15.65 19.61 9.01
C SER A 288 16.98 19.14 8.41
N SER A 289 16.95 18.44 7.28
CA SER A 289 18.17 17.98 6.61
C SER A 289 18.90 19.14 5.94
N PRO A 290 20.25 19.11 5.88
CA PRO A 290 21.00 20.13 5.17
C PRO A 290 20.67 20.23 3.67
N LEU A 291 20.25 19.08 3.05
CA LEU A 291 19.84 19.07 1.64
C LEU A 291 18.53 19.84 1.46
N TYR A 292 17.50 19.52 2.25
CA TYR A 292 16.20 20.21 2.17
C TYR A 292 16.38 21.72 2.33
N GLN A 293 17.07 22.15 3.39
CA GLN A 293 17.29 23.55 3.67
C GLN A 293 18.01 24.27 2.54
N HIS A 294 19.07 23.65 2.01
CA HIS A 294 19.82 24.21 0.88
C HIS A 294 18.95 24.38 -0.38
N LEU A 295 18.20 23.35 -0.76
CA LEU A 295 17.33 23.39 -1.94
C LEU A 295 16.18 24.38 -1.77
N TYR A 296 15.59 24.45 -0.57
CA TYR A 296 14.52 25.37 -0.24
C TYR A 296 14.99 26.85 -0.27
N GLU A 297 16.14 27.16 0.33
CA GLU A 297 16.77 28.51 0.30
C GLU A 297 17.09 28.97 -1.12
N GLN A 298 17.38 28.03 -2.03
CA GLN A 298 17.64 28.32 -3.45
C GLN A 298 16.37 28.36 -4.30
N ALA A 299 15.20 28.18 -3.70
CA ALA A 299 13.91 28.07 -4.38
C ALA A 299 13.90 26.98 -5.49
N LEU A 300 14.68 25.92 -5.31
CA LEU A 300 14.67 24.73 -6.17
C LEU A 300 13.58 23.75 -5.80
N ILE A 301 13.09 23.79 -4.57
CA ILE A 301 11.96 23.04 -4.05
C ILE A 301 11.05 23.93 -3.23
N ASP A 302 9.85 23.47 -2.99
CA ASP A 302 8.91 24.03 -2.02
C ASP A 302 8.48 23.01 -0.96
N THR A 303 7.36 23.24 -0.27
CA THR A 303 6.85 22.35 0.78
C THR A 303 6.22 21.05 0.25
N SER A 304 6.08 20.90 -1.07
CA SER A 304 5.62 19.65 -1.69
C SER A 304 6.74 18.60 -1.73
N PHE A 305 8.02 19.05 -1.62
CA PHE A 305 9.16 18.14 -1.69
C PHE A 305 9.21 17.18 -0.51
N GLY A 306 9.34 15.91 -0.85
CA GLY A 306 9.56 14.85 0.13
C GLY A 306 10.07 13.59 -0.52
N GLY A 307 10.26 12.56 0.29
CA GLY A 307 10.67 11.26 -0.20
C GLY A 307 10.42 10.17 0.83
N GLY A 308 10.53 8.94 0.39
CA GLY A 308 10.21 7.79 1.21
C GLY A 308 10.70 6.48 0.63
N PHE A 309 10.24 5.42 1.23
CA PHE A 309 10.52 4.05 0.84
C PHE A 309 9.20 3.28 0.75
N GLU A 310 9.04 2.54 -0.32
CA GLU A 310 7.85 1.74 -0.56
C GLU A 310 8.23 0.28 -0.75
N THR A 311 7.37 -0.60 -0.23
CA THR A 311 7.47 -2.05 -0.40
C THR A 311 6.11 -2.57 -0.88
N ILE A 312 6.11 -3.31 -1.99
CA ILE A 312 4.93 -3.93 -2.57
C ILE A 312 5.29 -5.36 -2.95
N ASP A 313 4.77 -6.34 -2.23
CA ASP A 313 5.02 -7.79 -2.40
C ASP A 313 6.50 -8.15 -2.71
N GLY A 314 7.42 -7.60 -1.88
CA GLY A 314 8.87 -7.82 -2.00
C GLY A 314 9.60 -6.92 -3.00
N MET A 315 8.88 -6.20 -3.87
CA MET A 315 9.45 -5.11 -4.65
C MET A 315 9.65 -3.89 -3.75
N THR A 316 10.78 -3.21 -3.91
CA THR A 316 11.13 -2.08 -3.06
C THR A 316 11.69 -0.93 -3.88
N LEU A 317 11.26 0.27 -3.55
CA LEU A 317 11.76 1.48 -4.17
C LEU A 317 11.97 2.61 -3.15
N PHE A 318 12.98 3.43 -3.40
CA PHE A 318 13.28 4.62 -2.62
C PHE A 318 13.05 5.84 -3.51
N THR A 319 12.23 6.78 -3.07
CA THR A 319 11.74 7.86 -3.93
C THR A 319 11.94 9.23 -3.34
N ALA A 320 11.99 10.24 -4.21
CA ALA A 320 11.82 11.65 -3.88
C ALA A 320 10.95 12.32 -4.94
N SER A 321 10.04 13.19 -4.51
CA SER A 321 9.11 13.87 -5.41
C SER A 321 8.82 15.30 -4.93
N GLY A 322 8.24 16.10 -5.80
CA GLY A 322 7.81 17.46 -5.50
C GLY A 322 7.78 18.33 -6.75
N ASP A 323 7.53 19.61 -6.53
CA ASP A 323 7.55 20.62 -7.55
C ASP A 323 8.93 21.29 -7.62
N SER A 324 9.45 21.53 -8.83
CA SER A 324 10.75 22.17 -9.02
C SER A 324 10.89 22.80 -10.40
N ASN A 325 11.45 24.00 -10.47
CA ASN A 325 11.81 24.63 -11.75
C ASN A 325 13.04 23.96 -12.40
N ASP A 326 13.81 23.17 -11.66
CA ASP A 326 14.96 22.42 -12.17
C ASP A 326 15.08 21.03 -11.49
N PRO A 327 14.24 20.05 -11.89
CA PRO A 327 14.27 18.69 -11.36
C PRO A 327 15.64 18.00 -11.49
N LYS A 328 16.42 18.36 -12.53
CA LYS A 328 17.76 17.78 -12.75
C LYS A 328 18.76 18.29 -11.72
N ALA A 329 18.72 19.59 -11.41
CA ALA A 329 19.57 20.16 -10.35
C ALA A 329 19.23 19.56 -8.98
N VAL A 330 17.94 19.36 -8.67
CA VAL A 330 17.50 18.66 -7.45
C VAL A 330 18.04 17.22 -7.41
N THR A 331 17.95 16.48 -8.52
CA THR A 331 18.48 15.11 -8.62
C THR A 331 19.99 15.06 -8.36
N GLU A 332 20.76 15.95 -8.97
CA GLU A 332 22.22 16.02 -8.75
C GLU A 332 22.57 16.36 -7.30
N ALA A 333 21.82 17.26 -6.66
CA ALA A 333 22.02 17.60 -5.26
C ALA A 333 21.71 16.40 -4.32
N ILE A 334 20.66 15.61 -4.63
CA ILE A 334 20.34 14.37 -3.89
C ILE A 334 21.50 13.37 -3.99
N LEU A 335 22.00 13.10 -5.20
CA LEU A 335 23.13 12.20 -5.44
C LEU A 335 24.38 12.66 -4.69
N ALA A 336 24.73 13.95 -4.79
CA ALA A 336 25.89 14.53 -4.12
C ALA A 336 25.79 14.44 -2.59
N ARG A 337 24.58 14.67 -2.03
CA ARG A 337 24.38 14.58 -0.58
C ARG A 337 24.44 13.13 -0.08
N ALA A 338 23.87 12.19 -0.82
CA ALA A 338 23.98 10.78 -0.50
C ALA A 338 25.44 10.31 -0.50
N ASP A 339 26.21 10.67 -1.52
CA ASP A 339 27.65 10.39 -1.58
C ASP A 339 28.41 11.01 -0.41
N GLN A 340 28.06 12.23 -0.01
CA GLN A 340 28.66 12.88 1.16
C GLN A 340 28.39 12.08 2.44
N ILE A 341 27.13 11.69 2.69
CA ILE A 341 26.76 10.88 3.87
C ILE A 341 27.51 9.55 3.86
N VAL A 342 27.64 8.90 2.71
CA VAL A 342 28.37 7.62 2.60
C VAL A 342 29.87 7.77 2.93
N ARG A 343 30.51 8.89 2.55
CA ARG A 343 31.93 9.13 2.82
C ARG A 343 32.21 9.60 4.24
N GLU A 344 31.37 10.50 4.76
CA GLU A 344 31.62 11.21 6.03
C GLU A 344 30.91 10.57 7.22
N GLY A 345 29.87 9.75 6.95
CA GLY A 345 28.96 9.23 7.96
C GLY A 345 27.88 10.26 8.35
N LEU A 346 27.00 9.84 9.27
CA LEU A 346 26.04 10.71 9.92
C LEU A 346 26.61 11.17 11.27
N ASP A 347 26.40 12.43 11.63
CA ASP A 347 26.64 12.89 12.99
C ASP A 347 25.78 12.07 13.97
N GLU A 348 26.40 11.57 15.04
CA GLU A 348 25.73 10.67 15.99
C GLU A 348 24.55 11.34 16.71
N ALA A 349 24.71 12.62 17.09
CA ALA A 349 23.65 13.35 17.78
C ALA A 349 22.47 13.64 16.85
N ASP A 350 22.72 13.98 15.59
CA ASP A 350 21.70 14.20 14.59
C ASP A 350 20.98 12.87 14.24
N PHE A 351 21.73 11.78 14.05
CA PHE A 351 21.16 10.47 13.83
C PHE A 351 20.23 10.04 14.95
N LEU A 352 20.67 10.18 16.21
CA LEU A 352 19.85 9.84 17.37
C LEU A 352 18.59 10.72 17.48
N ARG A 353 18.69 12.00 17.13
CA ARG A 353 17.55 12.92 17.07
C ARG A 353 16.53 12.48 16.02
N MET A 354 16.97 12.21 14.79
CA MET A 354 16.12 11.71 13.70
C MET A 354 15.44 10.39 14.07
N LYS A 355 16.18 9.44 14.60
CA LYS A 355 15.68 8.13 15.04
C LYS A 355 14.59 8.26 16.10
N ARG A 356 14.76 9.15 17.09
CA ARG A 356 13.75 9.44 18.11
C ARG A 356 12.50 10.10 17.49
N SER A 357 12.68 11.01 16.55
CA SER A 357 11.58 11.69 15.86
C SER A 357 10.75 10.70 15.03
N ALA A 358 11.40 9.85 14.22
CA ALA A 358 10.74 8.83 13.41
C ALA A 358 9.98 7.82 14.29
N LEU A 359 10.61 7.31 15.35
CA LEU A 359 9.97 6.42 16.31
C LEU A 359 8.76 7.12 16.98
N GLY A 360 8.90 8.37 17.38
CA GLY A 360 7.81 9.13 17.99
C GLY A 360 6.62 9.35 17.04
N ARG A 361 6.86 9.61 15.76
CA ARG A 361 5.81 9.70 14.74
C ARG A 361 5.06 8.37 14.57
N ARG A 362 5.78 7.24 14.51
CA ARG A 362 5.15 5.90 14.42
C ARG A 362 4.32 5.58 15.66
N ILE A 363 4.82 5.89 16.86
CA ILE A 363 4.06 5.68 18.10
C ILE A 363 2.78 6.53 18.09
N ARG A 364 2.88 7.81 17.73
CA ARG A 364 1.72 8.72 17.66
C ARG A 364 0.70 8.26 16.61
N SER A 365 1.13 7.62 15.50
CA SER A 365 0.20 7.12 14.49
C SER A 365 -0.73 6.02 15.02
N LEU A 366 -0.40 5.36 16.14
CA LEU A 366 -1.25 4.37 16.80
C LEU A 366 -2.51 4.99 17.45
N ASP A 367 -2.56 6.30 17.63
CA ASP A 367 -3.77 7.01 18.07
C ASP A 367 -4.87 6.97 16.98
N SER A 368 -4.48 6.82 15.72
CA SER A 368 -5.41 6.64 14.61
C SER A 368 -5.85 5.19 14.47
N PHE A 369 -7.16 4.94 14.48
CA PHE A 369 -7.75 3.61 14.25
C PHE A 369 -7.41 3.11 12.86
N ASP A 370 -7.52 4.00 11.86
CA ASP A 370 -7.24 3.69 10.46
C ASP A 370 -5.78 3.32 10.24
N ALA A 371 -4.84 4.14 10.76
CA ALA A 371 -3.42 3.83 10.67
C ALA A 371 -3.05 2.53 11.40
N THR A 372 -3.68 2.25 12.55
CA THR A 372 -3.47 1.01 13.31
C THR A 372 -3.95 -0.21 12.52
N CYS A 373 -5.20 -0.20 12.00
CA CYS A 373 -5.71 -1.28 11.15
C CYS A 373 -4.84 -1.49 9.91
N TYR A 374 -4.58 -0.42 9.15
CA TYR A 374 -3.78 -0.49 7.94
C TYR A 374 -2.39 -1.11 8.19
N ARG A 375 -1.68 -0.65 9.24
CA ARG A 375 -0.35 -1.17 9.59
C ARG A 375 -0.39 -2.64 9.99
N ILE A 376 -1.36 -3.05 10.81
CA ILE A 376 -1.51 -4.46 11.17
C ILE A 376 -1.72 -5.33 9.93
N CYS A 377 -2.58 -4.88 8.99
CA CYS A 377 -2.86 -5.62 7.77
C CYS A 377 -1.63 -5.70 6.86
N ALA A 378 -0.96 -4.58 6.58
CA ALA A 378 0.22 -4.54 5.72
C ALA A 378 1.35 -5.43 6.26
N TYR A 379 1.65 -5.36 7.55
CA TYR A 379 2.71 -6.17 8.15
C TYR A 379 2.32 -7.62 8.40
N HIS A 380 1.02 -7.94 8.47
CA HIS A 380 0.57 -9.33 8.57
C HIS A 380 1.01 -10.14 7.35
N PHE A 381 0.72 -9.64 6.14
CA PHE A 381 1.07 -10.33 4.90
C PHE A 381 2.58 -10.33 4.62
N SER A 382 3.32 -9.39 5.18
CA SER A 382 4.79 -9.42 5.17
C SER A 382 5.41 -10.30 6.27
N GLY A 383 4.59 -10.99 7.08
CA GLY A 383 5.06 -11.93 8.10
C GLY A 383 5.73 -11.29 9.32
N PHE A 384 5.43 -10.02 9.60
CA PHE A 384 5.97 -9.29 10.74
C PHE A 384 4.89 -8.82 11.71
N ASP A 385 5.14 -8.91 12.99
CA ASP A 385 4.29 -8.33 14.01
C ASP A 385 4.59 -6.83 14.19
N TYR A 386 3.72 -5.98 13.65
CA TYR A 386 3.92 -4.53 13.60
C TYR A 386 4.31 -3.92 14.93
N PHE A 387 3.70 -4.31 16.04
CA PHE A 387 3.99 -3.72 17.36
C PHE A 387 5.39 -4.00 17.90
N ARG A 388 6.19 -4.82 17.21
CA ARG A 388 7.61 -5.05 17.51
C ARG A 388 8.55 -4.00 16.91
N PHE A 389 8.05 -3.05 16.10
CA PHE A 389 8.88 -2.02 15.45
C PHE A 389 9.80 -1.24 16.42
N PRO A 390 9.44 -0.94 17.70
CA PRO A 390 10.35 -0.21 18.58
C PRO A 390 11.63 -1.00 18.91
N ALA A 391 11.54 -2.33 18.95
CA ALA A 391 12.71 -3.18 19.16
C ALA A 391 13.63 -3.13 17.93
N VAL A 392 13.06 -3.21 16.73
CA VAL A 392 13.83 -3.10 15.48
C VAL A 392 14.51 -1.75 15.36
N TYR A 393 13.79 -0.65 15.64
CA TYR A 393 14.39 0.69 15.63
C TYR A 393 15.59 0.82 16.58
N ARG A 394 15.53 0.19 17.76
CA ARG A 394 16.61 0.25 18.74
C ARG A 394 17.94 -0.19 18.15
N ASP A 395 17.93 -1.22 17.33
CA ASP A 395 19.12 -1.90 16.83
C ASP A 395 19.70 -1.27 15.56
N ILE A 396 18.97 -0.35 14.88
CA ILE A 396 19.46 0.35 13.69
C ILE A 396 20.51 1.39 14.09
N GLN A 397 21.63 1.40 13.39
CA GLN A 397 22.76 2.32 13.59
C GLN A 397 22.91 3.27 12.39
N GLY A 398 23.63 4.39 12.57
CA GLY A 398 23.95 5.30 11.48
C GLY A 398 24.71 4.64 10.32
N ALA A 399 25.55 3.64 10.62
CA ALA A 399 26.26 2.86 9.62
C ALA A 399 25.32 2.01 8.74
N ASP A 400 24.17 1.56 9.26
CA ASP A 400 23.15 0.85 8.46
C ASP A 400 22.55 1.79 7.41
N VAL A 401 22.25 3.04 7.81
CA VAL A 401 21.75 4.09 6.89
C VAL A 401 22.79 4.41 5.80
N CYS A 402 24.05 4.58 6.16
CA CYS A 402 25.12 4.81 5.17
C CYS A 402 25.26 3.62 4.20
N SER A 403 25.16 2.38 4.72
CA SER A 403 25.21 1.18 3.90
C SER A 403 24.03 1.08 2.94
N PHE A 404 22.81 1.42 3.40
CA PHE A 404 21.61 1.48 2.58
C PHE A 404 21.78 2.50 1.45
N LEU A 405 22.15 3.74 1.77
CA LEU A 405 22.35 4.81 0.76
C LEU A 405 23.39 4.41 -0.29
N LYS A 406 24.50 3.83 0.14
CA LYS A 406 25.58 3.37 -0.78
C LYS A 406 25.08 2.34 -1.80
N LYS A 407 24.19 1.45 -1.40
CA LYS A 407 23.64 0.39 -2.28
C LYS A 407 22.52 0.88 -3.16
N THR A 408 21.70 1.80 -2.62
CA THR A 408 20.44 2.23 -3.23
C THR A 408 20.62 3.42 -4.17
N ILE A 409 21.36 4.45 -3.77
CA ILE A 409 21.46 5.69 -4.54
C ILE A 409 22.62 5.61 -5.53
N THR A 410 22.32 5.09 -6.71
CA THR A 410 23.27 4.99 -7.83
C THR A 410 22.59 5.43 -9.13
N ARG A 411 23.37 5.88 -10.11
CA ARG A 411 22.81 6.31 -11.41
C ARG A 411 22.24 5.17 -12.24
N ASP A 412 22.71 3.96 -12.02
CA ASP A 412 22.29 2.79 -12.82
C ASP A 412 20.89 2.27 -12.43
N ASN A 413 20.49 2.46 -11.18
CA ASN A 413 19.18 2.02 -10.67
C ASN A 413 18.19 3.18 -10.48
N MET A 414 18.45 4.33 -11.08
CA MET A 414 17.69 5.56 -10.96
C MET A 414 16.83 5.83 -12.19
N SER A 415 15.62 6.34 -11.98
CA SER A 415 14.79 6.95 -13.02
C SER A 415 14.21 8.27 -12.53
N LEU A 416 14.17 9.26 -13.40
CA LEU A 416 13.55 10.56 -13.16
C LEU A 416 12.39 10.76 -14.14
N ALA A 417 11.18 10.79 -13.62
CA ALA A 417 9.98 11.17 -14.34
C ALA A 417 9.66 12.66 -14.10
N VAL A 418 9.32 13.40 -15.14
CA VAL A 418 9.00 14.83 -15.06
C VAL A 418 7.71 15.14 -15.79
N ILE A 419 6.82 15.93 -15.18
CA ILE A 419 5.69 16.55 -15.86
C ILE A 419 5.99 18.04 -16.03
N LEU A 420 5.93 18.50 -17.28
CA LEU A 420 6.14 19.89 -17.65
C LEU A 420 4.81 20.63 -17.84
N PRO A 421 4.73 21.92 -17.52
CA PRO A 421 3.60 22.77 -17.89
C PRO A 421 3.40 22.80 -19.42
N LYS A 422 2.17 22.94 -19.85
CA LYS A 422 1.88 23.31 -21.26
C LYS A 422 2.44 24.70 -21.53
N GLU A 423 3.13 24.85 -22.66
CA GLU A 423 3.52 26.18 -23.11
C GLU A 423 2.26 27.03 -23.29
N GLU A 424 2.21 28.21 -22.65
CA GLU A 424 1.14 29.17 -22.96
C GLU A 424 1.24 29.53 -24.45
N GLU A 425 0.20 29.22 -25.22
CA GLU A 425 0.11 29.75 -26.57
C GLU A 425 0.17 31.28 -26.45
N ALA A 426 1.26 31.85 -26.97
CA ALA A 426 1.42 33.32 -27.02
C ALA A 426 0.24 33.92 -27.73
N LYS A 427 -0.66 34.57 -26.95
CA LYS A 427 -1.84 35.31 -27.45
C LYS A 427 -1.44 36.59 -28.12
#